data_25e68984e29a4dc529c39d8ec95d1318
#
_entry.id   25e68984e29a4dc529c39d8ec95d1318
#
_cell.length_a   1.000
_cell.length_b   1.000
_cell.length_c   1.000
_cell.angle_alpha   90.00
_cell.angle_beta   90.00
_cell.angle_gamma   90.00
#
_symmetry.space_group_name_H-M   'P 1'
#
loop_
_entity.id
_entity.type
_entity.pdbx_description
1 polymer ?
#
loop_
_entity_poly.entity_id
_entity_poly.type
_entity_poly.pdbx_seq_one_letter_code
_entity_poly.pdbx_strand_id
1 'polypeptide(L)'
;GGTIAGISAVNAAASVLGAPLMHDFAVISLSNLLTPWELIKKRVDMAGQGDFVIALSNPKSKKRVQNIEEVREILLKYRDPSTPVGIVTAATRPDEKKVLSTLDAFTKEDINMFSLVVIGNSQTYVKEGYMITPRGYGNKEEGL
;
A
#
# COMPACT_ATOMS: atom_id res chain seq x y z
N GLY A 1 -21.49 2.73 10.97
CA GLY A 1 -20.60 3.19 11.47
C GLY A 1 -19.47 2.38 11.00
N GLY A 2 -19.20 1.57 11.34
CA GLY A 2 -18.27 0.67 10.94
C GLY A 2 -17.13 1.09 10.14
N THR A 3 -16.95 2.33 9.99
CA THR A 3 -15.87 2.77 9.25
C THR A 3 -14.65 2.64 10.08
N ILE A 4 -13.86 1.70 9.79
CA ILE A 4 -12.60 1.65 10.42
C ILE A 4 -11.66 2.17 9.40
N ALA A 5 -11.49 3.42 9.42
CA ALA A 5 -10.58 4.03 8.52
C ALA A 5 -9.37 4.47 9.28
N GLY A 6 -8.37 4.88 8.63
CA GLY A 6 -7.22 5.47 9.22
C GLY A 6 -6.27 4.46 9.82
N ILE A 7 -5.62 4.90 10.87
CA ILE A 7 -4.45 4.20 11.41
C ILE A 7 -4.80 2.80 11.93
N SER A 8 -5.96 2.62 12.52
CA SER A 8 -6.35 1.31 13.05
C SER A 8 -6.45 0.27 11.95
N ALA A 9 -7.06 0.61 10.83
CA ALA A 9 -7.20 -0.29 9.69
C ALA A 9 -5.86 -0.59 9.07
N VAL A 10 -5.02 0.43 8.96
CA VAL A 10 -3.68 0.29 8.39
C VAL A 10 -2.83 -0.63 9.25
N ASN A 11 -2.87 -0.45 10.57
CA ASN A 11 -2.09 -1.28 11.47
C ASN A 11 -2.58 -2.73 11.44
N ALA A 12 -3.88 -2.95 11.37
CA ALA A 12 -4.42 -4.29 11.27
C ALA A 12 -3.97 -4.99 10.00
N ALA A 13 -4.02 -4.31 8.87
CA ALA A 13 -3.56 -4.86 7.61
C ALA A 13 -2.06 -5.14 7.63
N ALA A 14 -1.29 -4.23 8.19
CA ALA A 14 0.15 -4.38 8.28
C ALA A 14 0.53 -5.61 9.11
N SER A 15 -0.17 -5.84 10.21
CA SER A 15 0.06 -6.98 11.05
C SER A 15 -0.16 -8.29 10.30
N VAL A 16 -1.15 -8.36 9.43
CA VAL A 16 -1.41 -9.52 8.60
C VAL A 16 -0.29 -9.75 7.58
N LEU A 17 0.23 -8.67 7.02
CA LEU A 17 1.28 -8.75 6.01
C LEU A 17 2.67 -9.06 6.60
N GLY A 18 2.90 -8.70 7.84
CA GLY A 18 4.18 -8.84 8.48
C GLY A 18 4.60 -7.53 9.14
N ALA A 19 5.66 -6.93 8.69
CA ALA A 19 6.15 -5.65 9.21
C ALA A 19 6.51 -4.69 8.07
N PRO A 20 5.56 -4.35 7.22
CA PRO A 20 5.86 -3.47 6.09
C PRO A 20 5.96 -1.99 6.46
N LEU A 21 5.36 -1.57 7.57
CA LEU A 21 5.30 -0.17 7.95
C LEU A 21 6.38 0.17 8.97
N MET A 22 7.58 0.25 8.48
CA MET A 22 8.68 0.67 9.33
C MET A 22 9.13 2.05 8.87
N HIS A 23 9.55 2.89 9.81
CA HIS A 23 9.93 4.26 9.50
C HIS A 23 8.76 5.07 8.96
N ASP A 24 8.99 5.85 7.97
CA ASP A 24 8.00 6.77 7.45
C ASP A 24 7.11 6.09 6.43
N PHE A 25 5.85 6.22 6.62
CA PHE A 25 4.88 5.72 5.66
C PHE A 25 3.75 6.74 5.48
N ALA A 26 3.09 6.68 4.35
CA ALA A 26 1.98 7.58 4.03
C ALA A 26 0.70 6.77 3.91
N VAL A 27 -0.38 7.29 4.47
CA VAL A 27 -1.71 6.71 4.31
C VAL A 27 -2.50 7.62 3.39
N ILE A 28 -2.93 7.10 2.26
CA ILE A 28 -3.63 7.91 1.25
C ILE A 28 -4.95 7.23 0.91
N SER A 29 -6.04 7.99 1.04
CA SER A 29 -7.33 7.52 0.59
C SER A 29 -7.49 7.82 -0.90
N LEU A 30 -7.91 6.84 -1.66
CA LEU A 30 -8.20 7.02 -3.08
C LEU A 30 -9.65 7.46 -3.34
N SER A 31 -10.41 7.73 -2.29
CA SER A 31 -11.76 8.24 -2.43
C SER A 31 -11.73 9.68 -2.96
N ASN A 32 -12.40 9.91 -4.05
CA ASN A 32 -12.49 11.25 -4.63
C ASN A 32 -13.84 11.93 -4.33
N LEU A 33 -14.54 11.47 -3.30
CA LEU A 33 -15.82 12.08 -2.94
C LEU A 33 -15.63 13.49 -2.37
N LEU A 34 -14.61 13.68 -1.56
CA LEU A 34 -14.35 14.98 -0.94
C LEU A 34 -13.04 15.60 -1.38
N THR A 35 -12.17 14.84 -2.03
CA THR A 35 -10.85 15.31 -2.45
C THR A 35 -10.71 15.15 -3.95
N PRO A 36 -10.34 16.20 -4.68
CA PRO A 36 -10.16 16.07 -6.12
C PRO A 36 -9.13 15.02 -6.48
N TRP A 37 -9.42 14.27 -7.54
CA TRP A 37 -8.52 13.20 -7.97
C TRP A 37 -7.12 13.71 -8.30
N GLU A 38 -7.03 14.91 -8.88
CA GLU A 38 -5.71 15.48 -9.21
C GLU A 38 -4.86 15.71 -7.96
N LEU A 39 -5.49 16.07 -6.85
CA LEU A 39 -4.75 16.25 -5.59
C LEU A 39 -4.33 14.89 -5.03
N ILE A 40 -5.17 13.87 -5.14
CA ILE A 40 -4.82 12.53 -4.70
C ILE A 40 -3.61 12.03 -5.50
N LYS A 41 -3.62 12.21 -6.81
CA LYS A 41 -2.49 11.81 -7.66
C LYS A 41 -1.21 12.53 -7.27
N LYS A 42 -1.31 13.82 -6.95
CA LYS A 42 -0.16 14.60 -6.51
C LYS A 42 0.43 14.02 -5.23
N ARG A 43 -0.43 13.64 -4.29
CA ARG A 43 0.03 13.05 -3.01
C ARG A 43 0.71 11.70 -3.25
N VAL A 44 0.17 10.90 -4.13
CA VAL A 44 0.79 9.62 -4.51
C VAL A 44 2.16 9.85 -5.14
N ASP A 45 2.24 10.82 -6.04
CA ASP A 45 3.49 11.14 -6.73
C ASP A 45 4.56 11.58 -5.73
N MET A 46 4.21 12.47 -4.82
CA MET A 46 5.15 12.98 -3.81
C MET A 46 5.60 11.86 -2.87
N ALA A 47 4.70 11.00 -2.45
CA ALA A 47 5.05 9.87 -1.60
C ALA A 47 5.95 8.88 -2.36
N GLY A 48 5.70 8.72 -3.65
CA GLY A 48 6.54 7.91 -4.51
C GLY A 48 7.96 8.44 -4.59
N GLN A 49 8.09 9.74 -4.80
CA GLN A 49 9.38 10.38 -4.85
C GLN A 49 10.14 10.28 -3.54
N GLY A 50 9.41 10.38 -2.43
CA GLY A 50 10.02 10.35 -1.10
C GLY A 50 10.37 8.97 -0.60
N ASP A 51 10.08 7.94 -1.39
CA ASP A 51 10.35 6.56 -1.03
C ASP A 51 9.60 6.11 0.24
N PHE A 52 8.42 6.67 0.49
CA PHE A 52 7.58 6.21 1.59
C PHE A 52 6.95 4.86 1.26
N VAL A 53 6.78 4.02 2.27
CA VAL A 53 5.82 2.93 2.16
C VAL A 53 4.45 3.57 2.08
N ILE A 54 3.58 3.13 1.21
CA ILE A 54 2.29 3.77 0.98
C ILE A 54 1.17 2.79 1.28
N ALA A 55 0.28 3.18 2.19
CA ALA A 55 -0.93 2.41 2.45
C ALA A 55 -2.10 3.12 1.79
N LEU A 56 -2.78 2.43 0.88
CA LEU A 56 -3.90 2.99 0.14
C LEU A 56 -5.19 2.46 0.73
N SER A 57 -6.06 3.36 1.17
CA SER A 57 -7.41 3.03 1.60
C SER A 57 -8.40 3.40 0.51
N ASN A 58 -9.56 2.79 0.54
CA ASN A 58 -10.61 3.00 -0.48
C ASN A 58 -10.05 2.81 -1.90
N PRO A 59 -9.36 1.70 -2.17
CA PRO A 59 -8.61 1.55 -3.42
C PRO A 59 -9.48 1.36 -4.64
N LYS A 60 -10.70 0.87 -4.44
CA LYS A 60 -11.61 0.65 -5.56
C LYS A 60 -13.05 0.84 -5.13
N SER A 61 -13.87 1.21 -6.09
CA SER A 61 -15.32 1.17 -5.94
C SER A 61 -15.86 0.80 -7.32
N LYS A 62 -17.15 0.58 -7.43
CA LYS A 62 -17.76 0.27 -8.72
C LYS A 62 -17.49 1.35 -9.76
N LYS A 63 -17.32 2.58 -9.32
CA LYS A 63 -17.11 3.73 -10.21
C LYS A 63 -15.65 4.13 -10.38
N ARG A 64 -14.74 3.55 -9.62
CA ARG A 64 -13.35 4.04 -9.57
C ARG A 64 -12.34 2.94 -9.85
N VAL A 65 -12.64 2.09 -10.83
CA VAL A 65 -11.73 0.99 -11.14
C VAL A 65 -10.44 1.43 -11.82
N GLN A 66 -10.46 2.56 -12.50
CA GLN A 66 -9.28 3.05 -13.21
C GLN A 66 -8.29 3.78 -12.29
N ASN A 67 -8.75 4.25 -11.15
CA ASN A 67 -7.89 5.06 -10.27
C ASN A 67 -6.68 4.27 -9.77
N ILE A 68 -6.86 2.99 -9.46
CA ILE A 68 -5.77 2.19 -8.97
C ILE A 68 -4.70 1.94 -10.05
N GLU A 69 -5.12 1.89 -11.31
CA GLU A 69 -4.17 1.77 -12.42
C GLU A 69 -3.33 3.03 -12.58
N GLU A 70 -3.94 4.19 -12.40
CA GLU A 70 -3.20 5.44 -12.48
C GLU A 70 -2.17 5.53 -11.34
N VAL A 71 -2.54 5.06 -10.15
CA VAL A 71 -1.61 5.02 -9.02
C VAL A 71 -0.41 4.14 -9.37
N ARG A 72 -0.67 2.97 -9.92
CA ARG A 72 0.38 2.05 -10.34
C ARG A 72 1.32 2.73 -11.33
N GLU A 73 0.79 3.39 -12.33
CA GLU A 73 1.59 4.09 -13.34
C GLU A 73 2.44 5.20 -12.74
N ILE A 74 1.89 5.97 -11.82
CA ILE A 74 2.64 7.02 -11.16
C ILE A 74 3.82 6.43 -10.40
N LEU A 75 3.58 5.39 -9.64
CA LEU A 75 4.64 4.82 -8.79
C LEU A 75 5.70 4.08 -9.59
N LEU A 76 5.36 3.55 -10.75
CA LEU A 76 6.34 2.92 -11.63
C LEU A 76 7.38 3.91 -12.16
N LYS A 77 7.12 5.20 -12.09
CA LYS A 77 8.12 6.21 -12.46
C LYS A 77 9.27 6.26 -11.46
N TYR A 78 9.04 5.81 -10.25
CA TYR A 78 10.00 5.98 -9.15
C TYR A 78 10.47 4.66 -8.55
N ARG A 79 9.75 3.57 -8.79
CA ARG A 79 10.00 2.30 -8.09
C ARG A 79 10.13 1.16 -9.07
N ASP A 80 10.86 0.16 -8.67
CA ASP A 80 11.05 -1.04 -9.45
C ASP A 80 9.72 -1.78 -9.62
N PRO A 81 9.44 -2.36 -10.79
CA PRO A 81 8.22 -3.14 -10.99
C PRO A 81 8.08 -4.32 -10.03
N SER A 82 9.18 -4.83 -9.52
CA SER A 82 9.16 -5.96 -8.57
C SER A 82 8.94 -5.53 -7.12
N THR A 83 8.79 -4.24 -6.85
CA THR A 83 8.52 -3.74 -5.50
C THR A 83 7.35 -4.50 -4.89
N PRO A 84 7.48 -5.05 -3.70
CA PRO A 84 6.40 -5.82 -3.09
C PRO A 84 5.16 -4.98 -2.80
N VAL A 85 4.01 -5.54 -3.05
CA VAL A 85 2.72 -4.93 -2.73
C VAL A 85 1.88 -5.98 -2.00
N GLY A 86 1.35 -5.63 -0.85
CA GLY A 86 0.47 -6.50 -0.09
C GLY A 86 -0.96 -6.00 -0.13
N ILE A 87 -1.91 -6.91 -0.24
CA ILE A 87 -3.33 -6.58 -0.25
C ILE A 87 -3.99 -7.38 0.87
N VAL A 88 -4.64 -6.69 1.78
CA VAL A 88 -5.40 -7.34 2.84
C VAL A 88 -6.84 -6.93 2.71
N THR A 89 -7.73 -7.89 2.56
CA THR A 89 -9.15 -7.64 2.42
C THR A 89 -9.85 -8.16 3.66
N ALA A 90 -10.76 -7.37 4.21
CA ALA A 90 -11.54 -7.72 5.38
C ALA A 90 -10.68 -8.08 6.59
N ALA A 91 -9.63 -7.32 6.82
CA ALA A 91 -8.71 -7.59 7.94
C ALA A 91 -9.45 -7.73 9.25
N THR A 92 -9.04 -8.69 10.06
CA THR A 92 -9.60 -9.02 11.38
C THR A 92 -10.99 -9.67 11.33
N ARG A 93 -11.48 -9.99 10.13
CA ARG A 93 -12.77 -10.65 9.97
C ARG A 93 -12.55 -12.11 9.57
N PRO A 94 -13.57 -12.99 9.73
CA PRO A 94 -13.39 -14.40 9.38
C PRO A 94 -13.04 -14.65 7.91
N ASP A 95 -13.44 -13.74 7.04
CA ASP A 95 -13.16 -13.86 5.60
C ASP A 95 -11.92 -13.10 5.18
N GLU A 96 -11.04 -12.78 6.11
CA GLU A 96 -9.81 -12.08 5.82
C GLU A 96 -8.97 -12.79 4.77
N LYS A 97 -8.46 -12.03 3.81
CA LYS A 97 -7.60 -12.55 2.74
C LYS A 97 -6.33 -11.71 2.67
N LYS A 98 -5.23 -12.37 2.44
CA LYS A 98 -3.93 -11.74 2.23
C LYS A 98 -3.37 -12.17 0.89
N VAL A 99 -2.94 -11.22 0.09
CA VAL A 99 -2.28 -11.48 -1.18
C VAL A 99 -0.99 -10.70 -1.24
N LEU A 100 0.10 -11.33 -1.62
CA LEU A 100 1.35 -10.66 -1.90
C LEU A 100 1.55 -10.62 -3.41
N SER A 101 1.84 -9.44 -3.91
CA SER A 101 2.02 -9.21 -5.34
C SER A 101 3.19 -8.24 -5.54
N THR A 102 3.24 -7.62 -6.70
CA THR A 102 4.28 -6.64 -7.02
C THR A 102 3.65 -5.37 -7.57
N LEU A 103 4.42 -4.30 -7.62
CA LEU A 103 3.93 -3.03 -8.15
C LEU A 103 3.44 -3.20 -9.58
N ASP A 104 4.10 -4.01 -10.37
CA ASP A 104 3.72 -4.21 -11.76
C ASP A 104 2.39 -4.96 -11.89
N ALA A 105 2.10 -5.89 -11.01
CA ALA A 105 1.00 -6.84 -11.19
C ALA A 105 -0.18 -6.68 -10.23
N PHE A 106 -0.06 -5.87 -9.20
CA PHE A 106 -1.05 -5.90 -8.11
C PHE A 106 -2.45 -5.50 -8.53
N THR A 107 -2.59 -4.68 -9.56
CA THR A 107 -3.91 -4.21 -10.00
C THR A 107 -4.74 -5.32 -10.65
N LYS A 108 -4.11 -6.45 -10.96
CA LYS A 108 -4.81 -7.61 -11.51
C LYS A 108 -5.44 -8.47 -10.41
N GLU A 109 -5.07 -8.21 -9.17
CA GLU A 109 -5.60 -8.98 -8.05
C GLU A 109 -7.02 -8.52 -7.71
N ASP A 110 -7.71 -9.34 -6.94
CA ASP A 110 -9.05 -9.03 -6.52
C ASP A 110 -9.00 -7.96 -5.41
N ILE A 111 -9.27 -6.73 -5.77
CA ILE A 111 -9.25 -5.59 -4.86
C ILE A 111 -10.65 -5.00 -4.83
N ASN A 112 -11.20 -4.80 -3.65
CA ASN A 112 -12.53 -4.22 -3.50
C ASN A 112 -12.54 -3.14 -2.43
N MET A 113 -13.72 -2.64 -2.10
CA MET A 113 -13.86 -1.52 -1.15
C MET A 113 -13.41 -1.89 0.27
N PHE A 114 -13.28 -3.19 0.57
CA PHE A 114 -12.82 -3.65 1.89
C PHE A 114 -11.33 -3.98 1.89
N SER A 115 -10.64 -3.70 0.81
CA SER A 115 -9.21 -3.97 0.69
C SER A 115 -8.38 -2.79 1.16
N LEU A 116 -7.23 -3.09 1.70
CA LEU A 116 -6.20 -2.10 1.97
C LEU A 116 -4.95 -2.56 1.24
N VAL A 117 -4.35 -1.66 0.48
CA VAL A 117 -3.19 -1.98 -0.34
C VAL A 117 -1.96 -1.32 0.26
N VAL A 118 -0.93 -2.10 0.55
CA VAL A 118 0.32 -1.58 1.11
C VAL A 118 1.41 -1.75 0.05
N ILE A 119 1.94 -0.65 -0.41
CA ILE A 119 2.97 -0.63 -1.44
C ILE A 119 4.32 -0.41 -0.77
N GLY A 120 5.23 -1.33 -0.96
CA GLY A 120 6.56 -1.24 -0.37
C GLY A 120 7.38 -0.12 -0.95
N ASN A 121 8.47 0.20 -0.28
CA ASN A 121 9.43 1.17 -0.77
C ASN A 121 10.65 0.44 -1.37
N SER A 122 11.70 1.17 -1.65
CA SER A 122 12.91 0.60 -2.26
C SER A 122 13.58 -0.47 -1.41
N GLN A 123 13.29 -0.50 -0.12
CA GLN A 123 13.93 -1.42 0.82
C GLN A 123 13.05 -2.61 1.19
N THR A 124 11.79 -2.57 0.85
CA THR A 124 10.84 -3.62 1.22
C THR A 124 11.18 -4.93 0.52
N TYR A 125 11.08 -6.02 1.23
CA TYR A 125 11.29 -7.36 0.67
C TYR A 125 10.25 -8.34 1.22
N VAL A 126 10.15 -9.49 0.59
CA VAL A 126 9.28 -10.56 1.04
C VAL A 126 10.14 -11.73 1.51
N LYS A 127 9.83 -12.25 2.67
CA LYS A 127 10.53 -13.42 3.21
C LYS A 127 9.52 -14.32 3.88
N GLU A 128 9.50 -15.57 3.47
CA GLU A 128 8.61 -16.59 4.07
C GLU A 128 7.14 -16.18 4.10
N GLY A 129 6.68 -15.54 3.04
CA GLY A 129 5.30 -15.12 2.95
C GLY A 129 4.95 -13.84 3.68
N TYR A 130 5.95 -13.13 4.18
CA TYR A 130 5.74 -11.87 4.89
C TYR A 130 6.44 -10.72 4.19
N MET A 131 5.80 -9.56 4.22
CA MET A 131 6.30 -8.34 3.63
C MET A 131 6.96 -7.51 4.72
N ILE A 132 8.22 -7.17 4.52
CA ILE A 132 9.04 -6.52 5.55
C ILE A 132 9.74 -5.31 4.98
N THR A 133 9.67 -4.19 5.69
CA THR A 133 10.48 -3.01 5.38
C THR A 133 11.47 -2.84 6.52
N PRO A 134 12.77 -2.89 6.25
CA PRO A 134 13.75 -2.76 7.33
C PRO A 134 13.80 -1.35 7.87
N ARG A 135 14.29 -1.20 9.08
CA ARG A 135 14.49 0.09 9.68
C ARG A 135 15.69 0.74 9.01
N GLY A 136 15.53 1.86 8.42
CA GLY A 136 16.60 2.59 7.78
C GLY A 136 17.06 1.98 6.48
N TYR A 137 17.96 2.69 5.80
CA TYR A 137 18.46 2.31 4.51
C TYR A 137 19.76 1.56 4.69
N GLY A 138 19.68 0.42 4.84
CA GLY A 138 20.63 -0.28 5.05
C GLY A 138 21.85 -0.69 4.81
N ASN A 139 22.51 -0.08 5.36
CA ASN A 139 23.79 -0.56 5.53
C ASN A 139 23.83 -1.20 6.88
N LYS A 140 23.86 -2.45 6.90
CA LYS A 140 23.72 -3.13 8.09
C LYS A 140 24.79 -2.90 9.05
N GLU A 141 25.94 -2.56 8.57
CA GLU A 141 27.02 -2.26 9.41
C GLU A 141 26.77 -1.04 10.21
N GLU A 142 25.96 -0.17 9.68
CA GLU A 142 25.68 1.02 10.38
C GLU A 142 24.62 0.80 11.34
N GLY A 143 23.83 -0.11 11.05
CA GLY A 143 22.67 -0.23 11.78
C GLY A 143 22.85 -0.86 13.05
N LEU A 144 23.66 -1.19 13.13
CA LEU A 144 23.65 -1.76 14.12
C LEU A 144 24.12 -1.96 14.87
#